data_de697a4142b171d65e1180b4dd27885a
#
_entry.id   de697a4142b171d65e1180b4dd27885a
#
_cell.length_a   1.000
_cell.length_b   1.000
_cell.length_c   1.000
_cell.angle_alpha   90.00
_cell.angle_beta   90.00
_cell.angle_gamma   90.00
#
_symmetry.space_group_name_H-M   'P 1'
#
loop_
_entity.id
_entity.type
_entity.pdbx_description
1 polymer ?
#
loop_
_entity_poly.entity_id
_entity_poly.type
_entity_poly.pdbx_seq_one_letter_code
_entity_poly.pdbx_strand_id
1 'polypeptide(L)'
;MRSRHNGKCNKHEYKTREAEKMDRKLKVSSNPHIRSKVTTNVIMMAVVLALLPAAGFGIYNFGIRALLHILITVASTVLTEFLFGLYRKKLTITDLSAVVTGLLLAMNLPVGAPLWIGALGGVFAILVVKMLFGGLGQNFMNPALAARCFLLISFPALMTDFACDAYTGATPLAALKAGEAVNVTDMIIGRTAGTIGETSMVAIVAGACLLILLGVIDLRIPGSYIVSFAVFVLLFGGRGLDFQYLSAQLAGGGLMLG
;
A
#
# COMPACT_ATOMS: atom_id res chain seq x y z
N MET A 1 -0.22 -51.25 74.39
CA MET A 1 0.72 -51.08 73.31
C MET A 1 -0.06 -50.78 72.03
N ARG A 2 -0.13 -49.53 71.58
CA ARG A 2 -0.86 -49.15 70.36
C ARG A 2 -0.01 -48.16 69.55
N SER A 3 0.51 -48.69 68.53
CA SER A 3 1.02 -48.18 67.28
C SER A 3 1.21 -46.65 67.08
N ARG A 4 2.46 -46.21 67.19
CA ARG A 4 2.98 -44.88 66.71
C ARG A 4 3.60 -44.97 65.29
N HIS A 5 2.98 -45.66 64.33
CA HIS A 5 3.64 -45.87 63.02
C HIS A 5 2.94 -45.24 61.84
N ASN A 6 1.82 -44.50 62.08
CA ASN A 6 1.02 -44.01 60.96
C ASN A 6 1.23 -42.54 60.53
N GLY A 7 2.15 -41.81 61.16
CA GLY A 7 2.35 -40.34 60.86
C GLY A 7 3.44 -39.99 59.90
N LYS A 8 4.37 -40.90 59.62
CA LYS A 8 5.51 -40.57 58.73
C LYS A 8 5.31 -40.93 57.26
N CYS A 9 4.44 -41.90 56.96
CA CYS A 9 4.17 -42.31 55.59
C CYS A 9 3.35 -41.26 54.81
N ASN A 10 2.43 -40.58 55.48
CA ASN A 10 1.53 -39.62 54.85
C ASN A 10 2.21 -38.27 54.47
N LYS A 11 3.30 -37.92 55.15
CA LYS A 11 4.01 -36.67 54.91
C LYS A 11 4.95 -36.74 53.69
N HIS A 12 5.43 -37.94 53.37
CA HIS A 12 6.28 -38.17 52.19
C HIS A 12 5.44 -38.25 50.92
N GLU A 13 4.28 -38.84 50.99
CA GLU A 13 3.33 -38.95 49.88
C GLU A 13 2.67 -37.60 49.55
N TYR A 14 2.44 -36.77 50.55
CA TYR A 14 1.96 -35.40 50.39
C TYR A 14 3.03 -34.51 49.69
N LYS A 15 4.29 -34.61 50.08
CA LYS A 15 5.38 -33.87 49.47
C LYS A 15 5.65 -34.28 48.00
N THR A 16 5.52 -35.58 47.72
CA THR A 16 5.66 -36.06 46.32
C THR A 16 4.49 -35.63 45.46
N ARG A 17 3.27 -35.59 45.95
CA ARG A 17 2.09 -35.09 45.23
C ARG A 17 2.10 -33.57 45.05
N GLU A 18 2.67 -32.80 45.98
CA GLU A 18 2.91 -31.36 45.80
C GLU A 18 4.04 -31.07 44.85
N ALA A 19 5.10 -31.87 44.87
CA ALA A 19 6.19 -31.78 43.90
C ALA A 19 5.73 -32.13 42.47
N GLU A 20 4.90 -33.19 42.31
CA GLU A 20 4.28 -33.52 41.02
C GLU A 20 3.25 -32.48 40.57
N LYS A 21 2.52 -31.84 41.46
CA LYS A 21 1.63 -30.72 41.15
C LYS A 21 2.41 -29.44 40.78
N MET A 22 3.59 -29.24 41.36
CA MET A 22 4.45 -28.09 41.07
C MET A 22 5.21 -28.28 39.76
N ASP A 23 5.45 -29.52 39.32
CA ASP A 23 6.10 -29.84 38.05
C ASP A 23 5.09 -29.84 36.87
N ARG A 24 3.79 -29.87 37.14
CA ARG A 24 2.74 -29.48 36.22
C ARG A 24 2.57 -27.95 36.14
N LYS A 25 3.64 -27.22 36.04
CA LYS A 25 3.56 -25.86 35.52
C LYS A 25 3.08 -26.01 34.10
N LEU A 26 1.80 -25.70 33.90
CA LEU A 26 1.27 -25.47 32.55
C LEU A 26 2.29 -24.62 31.83
N LYS A 27 2.91 -25.17 30.78
CA LYS A 27 3.71 -24.38 29.86
C LYS A 27 2.73 -23.44 29.20
N VAL A 28 2.43 -22.33 29.85
CA VAL A 28 1.71 -21.22 29.22
C VAL A 28 2.67 -20.62 28.25
N SER A 29 2.62 -21.09 27.00
CA SER A 29 3.28 -20.40 25.93
C SER A 29 2.56 -19.07 25.75
N SER A 30 3.24 -17.99 25.98
CA SER A 30 2.71 -16.63 25.94
C SER A 30 2.20 -16.19 24.56
N ASN A 31 2.41 -17.00 23.49
CA ASN A 31 2.00 -16.69 22.13
C ASN A 31 1.49 -17.96 21.43
N PRO A 32 0.41 -17.86 20.63
CA PRO A 32 -0.01 -18.96 19.79
C PRO A 32 1.10 -19.27 18.77
N HIS A 33 1.58 -20.52 18.76
CA HIS A 33 2.67 -20.96 17.89
C HIS A 33 2.24 -21.30 16.47
N ILE A 34 1.03 -20.94 16.06
CA ILE A 34 0.57 -21.08 14.69
C ILE A 34 1.15 -19.91 13.88
N ARG A 35 2.29 -20.14 13.26
CA ARG A 35 2.88 -19.20 12.32
C ARG A 35 2.41 -19.55 10.91
N SER A 36 1.86 -18.57 10.21
CA SER A 36 1.64 -18.68 8.77
C SER A 36 2.99 -18.91 8.06
N LYS A 37 2.99 -19.76 7.04
CA LYS A 37 4.17 -19.94 6.15
C LYS A 37 4.43 -18.70 5.30
N VAL A 38 3.44 -17.81 5.17
CA VAL A 38 3.54 -16.58 4.40
C VAL A 38 4.20 -15.51 5.26
N THR A 39 5.40 -15.12 4.87
CA THR A 39 6.16 -14.03 5.53
C THR A 39 5.82 -12.68 4.91
N THR A 40 6.08 -11.59 5.65
CA THR A 40 5.89 -10.22 5.18
C THR A 40 6.61 -9.96 3.85
N ASN A 41 7.81 -10.51 3.68
CA ASN A 41 8.58 -10.41 2.43
C ASN A 41 7.85 -10.98 1.22
N VAL A 42 7.21 -12.14 1.39
CA VAL A 42 6.45 -12.78 0.30
C VAL A 42 5.26 -11.90 -0.10
N ILE A 43 4.57 -11.35 0.89
CA ILE A 43 3.44 -10.43 0.64
C ILE A 43 3.91 -9.17 -0.09
N MET A 44 4.98 -8.52 0.38
CA MET A 44 5.52 -7.32 -0.25
C MET A 44 6.05 -7.59 -1.65
N MET A 45 6.68 -8.74 -1.88
CA MET A 45 7.11 -9.15 -3.21
C MET A 45 5.91 -9.34 -4.15
N ALA A 46 4.83 -9.97 -3.68
CA ALA A 46 3.61 -10.13 -4.46
C ALA A 46 3.00 -8.76 -4.85
N VAL A 47 3.02 -7.78 -3.93
CA VAL A 47 2.56 -6.42 -4.23
C VAL A 47 3.45 -5.74 -5.28
N VAL A 48 4.78 -5.86 -5.17
CA VAL A 48 5.70 -5.33 -6.20
C VAL A 48 5.37 -5.95 -7.56
N LEU A 49 5.23 -7.28 -7.64
CA LEU A 49 4.88 -7.97 -8.89
C LEU A 49 3.53 -7.53 -9.46
N ALA A 50 2.54 -7.27 -8.61
CA ALA A 50 1.23 -6.79 -9.02
C ALA A 50 1.25 -5.35 -9.56
N LEU A 51 2.20 -4.52 -9.10
CA LEU A 51 2.36 -3.15 -9.57
C LEU A 51 3.19 -3.05 -10.87
N LEU A 52 3.99 -4.08 -11.21
CA LEU A 52 4.83 -4.05 -12.41
C LEU A 52 4.05 -3.84 -13.72
N PRO A 53 2.88 -4.48 -13.97
CA PRO A 53 2.12 -4.22 -15.18
C PRO A 53 1.71 -2.76 -15.34
N ALA A 54 1.24 -2.12 -14.27
CA ALA A 54 0.84 -0.72 -14.29
C ALA A 54 2.06 0.22 -14.45
N ALA A 55 3.16 -0.06 -13.76
CA ALA A 55 4.41 0.68 -13.93
C ALA A 55 4.99 0.52 -15.35
N GLY A 56 4.97 -0.69 -15.90
CA GLY A 56 5.42 -0.98 -17.25
C GLY A 56 4.59 -0.25 -18.31
N PHE A 57 3.28 -0.20 -18.15
CA PHE A 57 2.40 0.54 -19.05
C PHE A 57 2.63 2.06 -18.92
N GLY A 58 2.85 2.59 -17.70
CA GLY A 58 3.24 3.97 -17.49
C GLY A 58 4.54 4.34 -18.18
N ILE A 59 5.55 3.45 -18.12
CA ILE A 59 6.83 3.64 -18.84
C ILE A 59 6.62 3.61 -20.34
N TYR A 60 5.79 2.68 -20.84
CA TYR A 60 5.47 2.60 -22.26
C TYR A 60 4.80 3.88 -22.78
N ASN A 61 3.89 4.45 -22.01
CA ASN A 61 3.09 5.61 -22.38
C ASN A 61 3.86 6.94 -22.28
N PHE A 62 4.66 7.11 -21.21
CA PHE A 62 5.38 8.36 -20.91
C PHE A 62 6.90 8.30 -21.13
N GLY A 63 7.40 7.14 -21.55
CA GLY A 63 8.81 6.98 -21.93
C GLY A 63 9.79 7.04 -20.75
N ILE A 64 11.02 7.48 -21.10
CA ILE A 64 12.18 7.44 -20.16
C ILE A 64 11.99 8.32 -18.92
N ARG A 65 11.23 9.40 -19.00
CA ARG A 65 10.97 10.28 -17.85
C ARG A 65 10.21 9.55 -16.74
N ALA A 66 9.19 8.75 -17.10
CA ALA A 66 8.48 7.94 -16.12
C ALA A 66 9.39 6.92 -15.44
N LEU A 67 10.26 6.26 -16.21
CA LEU A 67 11.26 5.34 -15.66
C LEU A 67 12.20 6.03 -14.67
N LEU A 68 12.70 7.23 -15.02
CA LEU A 68 13.57 8.01 -14.12
C LEU A 68 12.85 8.40 -12.82
N HIS A 69 11.58 8.82 -12.89
CA HIS A 69 10.78 9.09 -11.69
C HIS A 69 10.65 7.86 -10.80
N ILE A 70 10.35 6.71 -11.36
CA ILE A 70 10.25 5.45 -10.61
C ILE A 70 11.57 5.11 -9.95
N LEU A 71 12.68 5.13 -10.70
CA LEU A 71 13.99 4.78 -10.18
C LEU A 71 14.46 5.73 -9.08
N ILE A 72 14.34 7.04 -9.26
CA ILE A 72 14.78 8.04 -8.29
C ILE A 72 13.93 7.98 -7.02
N THR A 73 12.62 7.84 -7.15
CA THR A 73 11.73 7.76 -5.99
C THR A 73 11.98 6.49 -5.20
N VAL A 74 12.10 5.33 -5.86
CA VAL A 74 12.42 4.05 -5.19
C VAL A 74 13.82 4.09 -4.56
N ALA A 75 14.82 4.62 -5.26
CA ALA A 75 16.17 4.77 -4.71
C ALA A 75 16.18 5.68 -3.47
N SER A 76 15.44 6.79 -3.50
CA SER A 76 15.29 7.71 -2.39
C SER A 76 14.64 7.05 -1.16
N THR A 77 13.56 6.30 -1.36
CA THR A 77 12.87 5.60 -0.26
C THR A 77 13.76 4.53 0.37
N VAL A 78 14.42 3.70 -0.44
CA VAL A 78 15.32 2.65 0.04
C VAL A 78 16.55 3.24 0.75
N LEU A 79 17.15 4.30 0.17
CA LEU A 79 18.30 4.99 0.78
C LEU A 79 17.93 5.59 2.13
N THR A 80 16.76 6.24 2.23
CA THR A 80 16.30 6.84 3.48
C THR A 80 16.05 5.77 4.55
N GLU A 81 15.43 4.64 4.19
CA GLU A 81 15.25 3.51 5.11
C GLU A 81 16.58 2.92 5.55
N PHE A 82 17.55 2.81 4.64
CA PHE A 82 18.89 2.32 4.94
C PHE A 82 19.62 3.21 5.94
N LEU A 83 19.67 4.53 5.67
CA LEU A 83 20.33 5.50 6.54
C LEU A 83 19.71 5.53 7.94
N PHE A 84 18.38 5.50 8.02
CA PHE A 84 17.67 5.46 9.29
C PHE A 84 17.89 4.14 10.03
N GLY A 85 17.90 3.01 9.29
CA GLY A 85 18.20 1.69 9.84
C GLY A 85 19.61 1.60 10.43
N LEU A 86 20.62 2.21 9.79
CA LEU A 86 21.97 2.34 10.31
C LEU A 86 22.00 3.15 11.63
N TYR A 87 21.28 4.28 11.66
CA TYR A 87 21.16 5.11 12.86
C TYR A 87 20.53 4.34 14.03
N ARG A 88 19.46 3.59 13.77
CA ARG A 88 18.74 2.80 14.78
C ARG A 88 19.37 1.43 15.06
N LYS A 89 20.43 1.05 14.35
CA LYS A 89 21.07 -0.29 14.41
C LYS A 89 20.10 -1.45 14.18
N LYS A 90 19.05 -1.22 13.40
CA LYS A 90 18.06 -2.22 12.97
C LYS A 90 17.82 -2.04 11.47
N LEU A 91 18.33 -2.95 10.66
CA LEU A 91 18.11 -2.94 9.22
C LEU A 91 16.78 -3.65 8.87
N THR A 92 15.84 -2.90 8.32
CA THR A 92 14.51 -3.38 7.91
C THR A 92 14.33 -3.48 6.40
N ILE A 93 15.40 -3.22 5.63
CA ILE A 93 15.36 -3.16 4.15
C ILE A 93 14.89 -4.48 3.52
N THR A 94 15.16 -5.60 4.18
CA THR A 94 14.78 -6.93 3.72
C THR A 94 13.27 -7.10 3.53
N ASP A 95 12.45 -6.26 4.19
CA ASP A 95 10.99 -6.34 4.12
C ASP A 95 10.39 -5.83 2.80
N LEU A 96 11.20 -5.25 1.89
CA LEU A 96 10.79 -4.66 0.60
C LEU A 96 9.71 -3.56 0.71
N SER A 97 9.32 -3.18 1.90
CA SER A 97 8.25 -2.21 2.13
C SER A 97 8.62 -0.79 1.66
N ALA A 98 9.93 -0.41 1.68
CA ALA A 98 10.37 0.85 1.10
C ALA A 98 10.26 0.85 -0.42
N VAL A 99 10.52 -0.29 -1.06
CA VAL A 99 10.36 -0.45 -2.51
C VAL A 99 8.89 -0.29 -2.90
N VAL A 100 7.98 -0.95 -2.18
CA VAL A 100 6.52 -0.81 -2.40
C VAL A 100 6.10 0.65 -2.22
N THR A 101 6.52 1.30 -1.13
CA THR A 101 6.18 2.71 -0.87
C THR A 101 6.71 3.63 -1.95
N GLY A 102 7.96 3.43 -2.39
CA GLY A 102 8.57 4.22 -3.46
C GLY A 102 7.88 4.02 -4.79
N LEU A 103 7.51 2.78 -5.13
CA LEU A 103 6.82 2.46 -6.37
C LEU A 103 5.41 3.07 -6.39
N LEU A 104 4.63 2.89 -5.31
CA LEU A 104 3.31 3.50 -5.18
C LEU A 104 3.37 5.03 -5.24
N LEU A 105 4.35 5.65 -4.59
CA LEU A 105 4.52 7.10 -4.65
C LEU A 105 4.86 7.55 -6.07
N ALA A 106 5.82 6.89 -6.74
CA ALA A 106 6.22 7.22 -8.10
C ALA A 106 5.05 7.13 -9.08
N MET A 107 4.21 6.09 -8.95
CA MET A 107 3.01 5.94 -9.78
C MET A 107 1.98 7.05 -9.55
N ASN A 108 2.01 7.70 -8.41
CA ASN A 108 1.13 8.82 -8.06
C ASN A 108 1.69 10.21 -8.45
N LEU A 109 2.88 10.27 -9.04
CA LEU A 109 3.49 11.51 -9.49
C LEU A 109 3.13 11.83 -10.95
N PRO A 110 2.95 13.11 -11.31
CA PRO A 110 2.85 13.54 -12.71
C PRO A 110 4.22 13.47 -13.39
N VAL A 111 4.24 13.12 -14.66
CA VAL A 111 5.49 13.00 -15.45
C VAL A 111 6.18 14.34 -15.67
N GLY A 112 5.39 15.44 -15.75
CA GLY A 112 5.90 16.80 -15.90
C GLY A 112 6.67 17.32 -14.69
N ALA A 113 6.48 16.72 -13.51
CA ALA A 113 7.15 17.15 -12.30
C ALA A 113 8.68 16.99 -12.40
N PRO A 114 9.45 17.87 -11.75
CA PRO A 114 10.91 17.70 -11.68
C PRO A 114 11.27 16.50 -10.79
N LEU A 115 12.33 15.77 -11.15
CA LEU A 115 12.75 14.52 -10.51
C LEU A 115 13.02 14.61 -9.01
N TRP A 116 13.44 15.79 -8.53
CA TRP A 116 13.71 16.00 -7.10
C TRP A 116 12.45 15.92 -6.24
N ILE A 117 11.26 16.16 -6.80
CA ILE A 117 9.97 16.03 -6.08
C ILE A 117 9.74 14.57 -5.66
N GLY A 118 10.03 13.62 -6.54
CA GLY A 118 9.96 12.20 -6.21
C GLY A 118 10.91 11.81 -5.07
N ALA A 119 12.14 12.34 -5.11
CA ALA A 119 13.12 12.13 -4.05
C ALA A 119 12.66 12.73 -2.71
N LEU A 120 12.19 13.98 -2.71
CA LEU A 120 11.69 14.67 -1.53
C LEU A 120 10.48 13.92 -0.91
N GLY A 121 9.51 13.54 -1.75
CA GLY A 121 8.35 12.75 -1.32
C GLY A 121 8.75 11.40 -0.75
N GLY A 122 9.73 10.72 -1.34
CA GLY A 122 10.27 9.45 -0.85
C GLY A 122 10.92 9.58 0.53
N VAL A 123 11.73 10.62 0.75
CA VAL A 123 12.31 10.93 2.07
C VAL A 123 11.21 11.19 3.10
N PHE A 124 10.23 12.01 2.76
CA PHE A 124 9.11 12.31 3.66
C PHE A 124 8.29 11.05 4.00
N ALA A 125 7.93 10.24 3.00
CA ALA A 125 7.17 9.00 3.18
C ALA A 125 7.83 8.05 4.18
N ILE A 126 9.15 7.85 4.03
CA ILE A 126 9.87 6.89 4.86
C ILE A 126 10.24 7.51 6.21
N LEU A 127 10.87 8.68 6.25
CA LEU A 127 11.33 9.27 7.48
C LEU A 127 10.17 9.64 8.40
N VAL A 128 9.26 10.49 7.89
CA VAL A 128 8.21 11.10 8.72
C VAL A 128 7.06 10.12 8.96
N VAL A 129 6.54 9.50 7.91
CA VAL A 129 5.30 8.71 8.02
C VAL A 129 5.57 7.28 8.49
N LYS A 130 6.68 6.66 8.06
CA LYS A 130 6.98 5.26 8.41
C LYS A 130 7.86 5.14 9.64
N MET A 131 9.04 5.77 9.65
CA MET A 131 10.08 5.49 10.64
C MET A 131 9.85 6.18 11.98
N LEU A 132 9.30 7.40 12.01
CA LEU A 132 9.01 8.09 13.26
C LEU A 132 7.93 7.39 14.08
N PHE A 133 7.00 6.69 13.44
CA PHE A 133 5.92 5.95 14.13
C PHE A 133 6.30 4.52 14.51
N GLY A 134 7.50 4.05 14.19
CA GLY A 134 7.98 2.74 14.64
C GLY A 134 8.24 1.71 13.53
N GLY A 135 7.96 2.03 12.28
CA GLY A 135 8.20 1.17 11.12
C GLY A 135 6.94 0.46 10.60
N LEU A 136 7.17 -0.62 9.86
CA LEU A 136 6.09 -1.37 9.20
C LEU A 136 5.04 -1.86 10.21
N GLY A 137 3.76 -1.61 9.90
CA GLY A 137 2.62 -2.04 10.73
C GLY A 137 2.24 -1.10 11.87
N GLN A 138 3.01 -0.05 12.14
CA GLN A 138 2.70 0.99 13.15
C GLN A 138 2.35 2.35 12.54
N ASN A 139 2.25 2.42 11.22
CA ASN A 139 1.88 3.64 10.53
C ASN A 139 0.39 3.92 10.74
N PHE A 140 0.04 5.16 11.04
CA PHE A 140 -1.36 5.59 11.17
C PHE A 140 -2.02 5.84 9.81
N MET A 141 -1.24 5.98 8.72
CA MET A 141 -1.70 6.15 7.35
C MET A 141 -0.73 5.52 6.36
N ASN A 142 -1.17 5.36 5.10
CA ASN A 142 -0.32 4.88 4.02
C ASN A 142 0.79 5.90 3.70
N PRO A 143 2.08 5.53 3.81
CA PRO A 143 3.19 6.47 3.63
C PRO A 143 3.26 7.08 2.22
N ALA A 144 2.89 6.33 1.17
CA ALA A 144 2.89 6.85 -0.19
C ALA A 144 1.80 7.92 -0.40
N LEU A 145 0.59 7.68 0.11
CA LEU A 145 -0.51 8.63 0.02
C LEU A 145 -0.27 9.88 0.89
N ALA A 146 0.29 9.71 2.07
CA ALA A 146 0.67 10.82 2.94
C ALA A 146 1.71 11.73 2.27
N ALA A 147 2.72 11.14 1.61
CA ALA A 147 3.72 11.89 0.85
C ALA A 147 3.09 12.60 -0.35
N ARG A 148 2.16 11.95 -1.07
CA ARG A 148 1.40 12.62 -2.15
C ARG A 148 0.64 13.82 -1.63
N CYS A 149 -0.08 13.69 -0.51
CA CYS A 149 -0.78 14.81 0.11
C CYS A 149 0.17 15.93 0.51
N PHE A 150 1.29 15.62 1.13
CA PHE A 150 2.32 16.60 1.48
C PHE A 150 2.84 17.35 0.25
N LEU A 151 3.18 16.65 -0.83
CA LEU A 151 3.65 17.25 -2.07
C LEU A 151 2.57 18.11 -2.75
N LEU A 152 1.32 17.67 -2.72
CA LEU A 152 0.20 18.40 -3.31
C LEU A 152 -0.06 19.71 -2.57
N ILE A 153 0.08 19.72 -1.26
CA ILE A 153 -0.10 20.94 -0.43
C ILE A 153 1.10 21.88 -0.58
N SER A 154 2.33 21.33 -0.61
CA SER A 154 3.55 22.13 -0.65
C SER A 154 3.88 22.66 -2.05
N PHE A 155 3.58 21.88 -3.10
CA PHE A 155 3.93 22.17 -4.49
C PHE A 155 2.75 21.94 -5.45
N PRO A 156 1.59 22.61 -5.25
CA PRO A 156 0.39 22.33 -6.02
C PRO A 156 0.59 22.51 -7.53
N ALA A 157 1.30 23.55 -7.96
CA ALA A 157 1.53 23.83 -9.37
C ALA A 157 2.30 22.69 -10.09
N LEU A 158 3.29 22.10 -9.41
CA LEU A 158 4.11 21.02 -9.94
C LEU A 158 3.40 19.66 -9.90
N MET A 159 2.49 19.48 -8.94
CA MET A 159 1.72 18.23 -8.78
C MET A 159 0.45 18.17 -9.63
N THR A 160 0.01 19.29 -10.19
CA THR A 160 -1.15 19.37 -11.09
C THR A 160 -0.76 19.61 -12.55
N ASP A 161 0.52 19.67 -12.85
CA ASP A 161 1.02 19.77 -14.22
C ASP A 161 1.11 18.37 -14.85
N PHE A 162 0.07 18.01 -15.60
CA PHE A 162 -0.01 16.75 -16.34
C PHE A 162 0.41 16.91 -17.81
N ALA A 163 0.95 18.07 -18.20
CA ALA A 163 1.44 18.27 -19.54
C ALA A 163 2.64 17.35 -19.81
N CYS A 164 2.56 16.57 -20.87
CA CYS A 164 3.65 15.72 -21.33
C CYS A 164 3.68 15.72 -22.87
N ASP A 165 4.80 15.30 -23.44
CA ASP A 165 5.01 15.29 -24.89
C ASP A 165 3.97 14.45 -25.66
N ALA A 166 3.36 13.46 -24.97
CA ALA A 166 2.36 12.57 -25.57
C ALA A 166 0.92 13.11 -25.49
N TYR A 167 0.61 13.92 -24.47
CA TYR A 167 -0.76 14.41 -24.22
C TYR A 167 -0.72 15.85 -23.71
N THR A 168 -1.31 16.76 -24.47
CA THR A 168 -1.50 18.16 -24.08
C THR A 168 -2.97 18.40 -23.83
N GLY A 169 -3.38 18.49 -22.59
CA GLY A 169 -4.79 18.75 -22.24
C GLY A 169 -5.12 18.51 -20.78
N ALA A 170 -6.35 18.83 -20.43
CA ALA A 170 -6.88 18.56 -19.09
C ALA A 170 -7.00 17.05 -18.85
N THR A 171 -6.87 16.64 -17.60
CA THR A 171 -7.16 15.25 -17.24
C THR A 171 -8.61 14.90 -17.57
N PRO A 172 -8.94 13.64 -17.93
CA PRO A 172 -10.30 13.24 -18.29
C PRO A 172 -11.35 13.63 -17.25
N LEU A 173 -10.99 13.56 -15.97
CA LEU A 173 -11.86 13.97 -14.87
C LEU A 173 -12.07 15.48 -14.81
N ALA A 174 -11.07 16.28 -15.18
CA ALA A 174 -11.20 17.75 -15.26
C ALA A 174 -12.08 18.14 -16.46
N ALA A 175 -11.88 17.51 -17.64
CA ALA A 175 -12.74 17.69 -18.80
C ALA A 175 -14.19 17.31 -18.53
N LEU A 176 -14.42 16.19 -17.83
CA LEU A 176 -15.74 15.74 -17.41
C LEU A 176 -16.44 16.74 -16.46
N LYS A 177 -15.68 17.36 -15.54
CA LYS A 177 -16.20 18.44 -14.68
C LYS A 177 -16.56 19.69 -15.48
N ALA A 178 -15.81 20.02 -16.52
CA ALA A 178 -16.08 21.12 -17.43
C ALA A 178 -17.28 20.85 -18.36
N GLY A 179 -17.81 19.62 -18.37
CA GLY A 179 -18.96 19.25 -19.21
C GLY A 179 -18.58 18.77 -20.60
N GLU A 180 -17.29 18.52 -20.84
CA GLU A 180 -16.80 17.97 -22.11
C GLU A 180 -17.07 16.47 -22.18
N ALA A 181 -17.34 15.97 -23.39
CA ALA A 181 -17.51 14.55 -23.64
C ALA A 181 -16.15 13.82 -23.57
N VAL A 182 -16.05 12.82 -22.70
CA VAL A 182 -14.82 12.04 -22.54
C VAL A 182 -15.06 10.62 -23.06
N ASN A 183 -14.11 10.14 -23.86
CA ASN A 183 -14.12 8.76 -24.34
C ASN A 183 -13.69 7.80 -23.21
N VAL A 184 -14.65 7.08 -22.65
CA VAL A 184 -14.39 6.09 -21.58
C VAL A 184 -13.45 4.97 -22.08
N THR A 185 -13.48 4.65 -23.37
CA THR A 185 -12.59 3.64 -23.98
C THR A 185 -11.12 4.05 -23.88
N ASP A 186 -10.80 5.33 -24.13
CA ASP A 186 -9.45 5.85 -24.04
C ASP A 186 -8.95 5.87 -22.58
N MET A 187 -9.84 6.09 -21.62
CA MET A 187 -9.54 5.98 -20.18
C MET A 187 -9.24 4.54 -19.76
N ILE A 188 -9.99 3.56 -20.29
CA ILE A 188 -9.77 2.14 -19.97
C ILE A 188 -8.44 1.66 -20.54
N ILE A 189 -8.13 2.03 -21.80
CA ILE A 189 -6.90 1.64 -22.46
C ILE A 189 -5.70 2.41 -21.90
N GLY A 190 -5.92 3.66 -21.44
CA GLY A 190 -4.87 4.48 -20.82
C GLY A 190 -4.22 5.49 -21.76
N ARG A 191 -4.93 5.95 -22.77
CA ARG A 191 -4.49 7.03 -23.68
C ARG A 191 -4.95 8.40 -23.19
N THR A 192 -4.60 8.73 -21.95
CA THR A 192 -5.07 9.95 -21.29
C THR A 192 -3.98 10.61 -20.48
N ALA A 193 -4.05 11.94 -20.33
CA ALA A 193 -3.18 12.67 -19.43
C ALA A 193 -3.51 12.31 -17.98
N GLY A 194 -2.48 12.02 -17.17
CA GLY A 194 -2.64 11.65 -15.76
C GLY A 194 -1.31 11.38 -15.09
N THR A 195 -1.36 10.81 -13.89
CA THR A 195 -0.15 10.34 -13.20
C THR A 195 0.40 9.07 -13.86
N ILE A 196 1.64 8.71 -13.55
CA ILE A 196 2.35 7.58 -14.18
C ILE A 196 1.55 6.27 -14.04
N GLY A 197 0.89 6.04 -12.91
CA GLY A 197 0.14 4.82 -12.64
C GLY A 197 -1.34 4.87 -12.99
N GLU A 198 -1.93 6.05 -13.16
CA GLU A 198 -3.37 6.21 -13.41
C GLU A 198 -3.77 5.96 -14.87
N THR A 199 -2.80 5.72 -15.75
CA THR A 199 -3.04 5.73 -17.19
C THR A 199 -3.84 4.54 -17.70
N SER A 200 -3.67 3.33 -17.15
CA SER A 200 -4.38 2.15 -17.64
C SER A 200 -5.15 1.44 -16.55
N MET A 201 -6.48 1.54 -16.62
CA MET A 201 -7.37 0.77 -15.74
C MET A 201 -7.14 -0.75 -15.87
N VAL A 202 -6.91 -1.24 -17.10
CA VAL A 202 -6.69 -2.67 -17.36
C VAL A 202 -5.46 -3.19 -16.63
N ALA A 203 -4.35 -2.44 -16.64
CA ALA A 203 -3.12 -2.83 -15.98
C ALA A 203 -3.27 -2.87 -14.44
N ILE A 204 -4.00 -1.91 -13.87
CA ILE A 204 -4.29 -1.87 -12.43
C ILE A 204 -5.19 -3.05 -12.02
N VAL A 205 -6.26 -3.29 -12.77
CA VAL A 205 -7.18 -4.41 -12.51
C VAL A 205 -6.47 -5.75 -12.65
N ALA A 206 -5.59 -5.92 -13.63
CA ALA A 206 -4.77 -7.12 -13.76
C ALA A 206 -3.88 -7.35 -12.52
N GLY A 207 -3.24 -6.30 -12.00
CA GLY A 207 -2.48 -6.35 -10.74
C GLY A 207 -3.36 -6.69 -9.54
N ALA A 208 -4.54 -6.08 -9.43
CA ALA A 208 -5.49 -6.37 -8.36
C ALA A 208 -5.98 -7.83 -8.41
N CYS A 209 -6.31 -8.35 -9.59
CA CYS A 209 -6.67 -9.76 -9.79
C CYS A 209 -5.55 -10.70 -9.34
N LEU A 210 -4.30 -10.38 -9.67
CA LEU A 210 -3.14 -11.16 -9.23
C LEU A 210 -3.04 -11.20 -7.69
N LEU A 211 -3.23 -10.09 -6.99
CA LEU A 211 -3.20 -10.04 -5.53
C LEU A 211 -4.35 -10.83 -4.88
N ILE A 212 -5.54 -10.81 -5.49
CA ILE A 212 -6.69 -11.60 -5.04
C ILE A 212 -6.43 -13.09 -5.25
N LEU A 213 -5.90 -13.49 -6.42
CA LEU A 213 -5.56 -14.89 -6.72
C LEU A 213 -4.47 -15.44 -5.78
N LEU A 214 -3.51 -14.61 -5.39
CA LEU A 214 -2.48 -14.96 -4.41
C LEU A 214 -3.00 -14.96 -2.96
N GLY A 215 -4.26 -14.57 -2.73
CA GLY A 215 -4.86 -14.51 -1.40
C GLY A 215 -4.27 -13.43 -0.49
N VAL A 216 -3.62 -12.41 -1.07
CA VAL A 216 -3.05 -11.27 -0.33
C VAL A 216 -4.15 -10.28 0.06
N ILE A 217 -5.14 -10.10 -0.80
CA ILE A 217 -6.27 -9.18 -0.60
C ILE A 217 -7.58 -9.96 -0.69
N ASP A 218 -8.49 -9.74 0.26
CA ASP A 218 -9.85 -10.26 0.21
C ASP A 218 -10.69 -9.34 -0.70
N LEU A 219 -11.38 -9.92 -1.68
CA LEU A 219 -12.26 -9.21 -2.63
C LEU A 219 -13.35 -8.37 -1.93
N ARG A 220 -13.70 -8.71 -0.69
CA ARG A 220 -14.72 -7.98 0.08
C ARG A 220 -14.33 -6.52 0.33
N ILE A 221 -13.04 -6.24 0.53
CA ILE A 221 -12.55 -4.90 0.84
C ILE A 221 -12.64 -3.98 -0.40
N PRO A 222 -11.99 -4.26 -1.53
CA PRO A 222 -12.11 -3.42 -2.73
C PRO A 222 -13.53 -3.41 -3.29
N GLY A 223 -14.26 -4.54 -3.19
CA GLY A 223 -15.65 -4.61 -3.65
C GLY A 223 -16.57 -3.67 -2.87
N SER A 224 -16.50 -3.65 -1.54
CA SER A 224 -17.30 -2.74 -0.73
C SER A 224 -16.95 -1.26 -0.97
N TYR A 225 -15.67 -0.96 -1.21
CA TYR A 225 -15.20 0.38 -1.52
C TYR A 225 -15.78 0.88 -2.86
N ILE A 226 -15.68 0.09 -3.92
CA ILE A 226 -16.20 0.44 -5.25
C ILE A 226 -17.72 0.60 -5.22
N VAL A 227 -18.44 -0.30 -4.54
CA VAL A 227 -19.90 -0.22 -4.42
C VAL A 227 -20.32 1.04 -3.64
N SER A 228 -19.70 1.31 -2.51
CA SER A 228 -20.01 2.52 -1.73
C SER A 228 -19.71 3.79 -2.52
N PHE A 229 -18.57 3.84 -3.23
CA PHE A 229 -18.22 4.95 -4.09
C PHE A 229 -19.26 5.15 -5.20
N ALA A 230 -19.68 4.10 -5.89
CA ALA A 230 -20.71 4.17 -6.93
C ALA A 230 -22.03 4.72 -6.39
N VAL A 231 -22.45 4.25 -5.21
CA VAL A 231 -23.67 4.75 -4.54
C VAL A 231 -23.54 6.24 -4.21
N PHE A 232 -22.41 6.68 -3.64
CA PHE A 232 -22.19 8.08 -3.32
C PHE A 232 -22.15 8.97 -4.56
N VAL A 233 -21.53 8.52 -5.66
CA VAL A 233 -21.51 9.28 -6.93
C VAL A 233 -22.91 9.42 -7.50
N LEU A 234 -23.74 8.37 -7.44
CA LEU A 234 -25.13 8.43 -7.93
C LEU A 234 -26.01 9.33 -7.07
N LEU A 235 -25.83 9.35 -5.74
CA LEU A 235 -26.62 10.15 -4.83
C LEU A 235 -26.21 11.63 -4.79
N PHE A 236 -24.91 11.90 -4.80
CA PHE A 236 -24.34 13.23 -4.56
C PHE A 236 -23.63 13.85 -5.78
N GLY A 237 -23.51 13.11 -6.89
CA GLY A 237 -22.80 13.58 -8.10
C GLY A 237 -23.50 14.72 -8.86
N GLY A 238 -24.70 15.13 -8.45
CA GLY A 238 -25.42 16.29 -9.00
C GLY A 238 -25.91 16.12 -10.45
N ARG A 239 -25.70 14.96 -11.09
CA ARG A 239 -26.10 14.66 -12.47
C ARG A 239 -27.17 13.53 -12.57
N GLY A 240 -27.77 13.14 -11.43
CA GLY A 240 -28.78 12.08 -11.39
C GLY A 240 -28.18 10.70 -11.72
N LEU A 241 -29.01 9.83 -12.33
CA LEU A 241 -28.62 8.47 -12.74
C LEU A 241 -27.91 8.46 -14.11
N ASP A 242 -26.83 9.24 -14.25
CA ASP A 242 -26.02 9.27 -15.47
C ASP A 242 -24.95 8.15 -15.40
N PHE A 243 -25.22 7.04 -16.09
CA PHE A 243 -24.31 5.89 -16.15
C PHE A 243 -22.99 6.22 -16.89
N GLN A 244 -23.00 7.17 -17.82
CA GLN A 244 -21.79 7.59 -18.52
C GLN A 244 -20.87 8.35 -17.56
N TYR A 245 -21.42 9.23 -16.74
CA TYR A 245 -20.69 9.93 -15.70
C TYR A 245 -20.11 8.94 -14.66
N LEU A 246 -20.93 7.99 -14.20
CA LEU A 246 -20.49 6.96 -13.25
C LEU A 246 -19.35 6.10 -13.82
N SER A 247 -19.49 5.63 -15.08
CA SER A 247 -18.46 4.80 -15.72
C SER A 247 -17.14 5.56 -15.90
N ALA A 248 -17.19 6.84 -16.25
CA ALA A 248 -16.00 7.68 -16.34
C ALA A 248 -15.33 7.93 -14.97
N GLN A 249 -16.12 8.11 -13.91
CA GLN A 249 -15.59 8.24 -12.55
C GLN A 249 -14.95 6.92 -12.05
N LEU A 250 -15.56 5.77 -12.35
CA LEU A 250 -15.02 4.45 -12.01
C LEU A 250 -13.79 4.10 -12.85
N ALA A 251 -13.76 4.52 -14.14
CA ALA A 251 -12.61 4.32 -15.01
C ALA A 251 -11.43 5.27 -14.68
N GLY A 252 -11.65 6.24 -13.81
CA GLY A 252 -10.59 7.12 -13.31
C GLY A 252 -9.55 6.32 -12.54
N GLY A 253 -8.31 6.23 -13.09
CA GLY A 253 -7.23 5.43 -12.49
C GLY A 253 -6.87 5.84 -11.06
N GLY A 254 -7.11 7.10 -10.69
CA GLY A 254 -6.86 7.59 -9.33
C GLY A 254 -7.72 6.93 -8.26
N LEU A 255 -8.94 6.52 -8.59
CA LEU A 255 -9.79 5.74 -7.69
C LEU A 255 -9.23 4.32 -7.47
N MET A 256 -8.67 3.73 -8.52
CA MET A 256 -8.20 2.35 -8.50
C MET A 256 -6.80 2.20 -7.85
N LEU A 257 -6.01 3.27 -7.83
CA LEU A 257 -4.67 3.31 -7.21
C LEU A 257 -4.70 3.62 -5.71
N GLY A 258 -5.69 4.33 -5.23
CA GLY A 258 -5.87 4.72 -3.82
C GLY A 258 -6.44 3.62 -2.97
#